data_736919aad221edec51b5300a978274db
#
_entry.id   736919aad221edec51b5300a978274db
#
_cell.length_a   1.000
_cell.length_b   1.000
_cell.length_c   1.000
_cell.angle_alpha   90.00
_cell.angle_beta   90.00
_cell.angle_gamma   90.00
#
_symmetry.space_group_name_H-M   'P 1'
#
loop_
_entity.id
_entity.type
_entity.pdbx_description
1 polymer ?
#
loop_
_entity_poly.entity_id
_entity_poly.type
_entity_poly.pdbx_seq_one_letter_code
_entity_poly.pdbx_strand_id
1 'polypeptide(L)'
;MNEQQIILKNKDNKLKKTYSEVLITSFKGKNNSSSILLNNICANLTDKLELTNSFITSEKELKQKIDKNKYKYIISFGQKPNCNKLYIELFGNKNNDRIETSFPYKKLISFMKGNNIEYVISKNAGNYLCNNIYYEGMKYIKDNSLDIKMIFIHIPTKNKEFNFREIVKIISNYIESLVDENCWSYGIISNQ
;
A
#
# COMPACT_ATOMS: atom_id res chain seq x y z
N MET A 1 10.92 35.36 -31.80
CA MET A 1 11.38 34.36 -30.80
C MET A 1 12.60 33.70 -31.39
N ASN A 2 13.70 33.74 -30.66
CA ASN A 2 15.01 33.33 -31.17
C ASN A 2 15.15 31.82 -31.04
N GLU A 3 15.77 31.14 -32.01
CA GLU A 3 15.97 29.66 -32.01
C GLU A 3 16.62 29.14 -30.72
N GLN A 4 17.43 29.93 -30.04
CA GLN A 4 18.02 29.60 -28.76
C GLN A 4 16.98 29.45 -27.63
N GLN A 5 15.84 30.14 -27.66
CA GLN A 5 14.77 30.00 -26.67
C GLN A 5 13.94 28.73 -26.88
N ILE A 6 13.88 28.25 -28.11
CA ILE A 6 13.21 26.96 -28.44
C ILE A 6 14.07 25.78 -27.99
N ILE A 7 15.41 25.89 -28.11
CA ILE A 7 16.35 24.84 -27.68
C ILE A 7 16.39 24.72 -26.15
N LEU A 8 16.25 25.82 -25.40
CA LEU A 8 16.20 25.79 -23.93
C LEU A 8 14.88 25.17 -23.41
N LYS A 9 13.75 25.41 -24.07
CA LYS A 9 12.49 24.77 -23.73
C LYS A 9 12.47 23.25 -23.99
N ASN A 10 13.26 22.77 -24.94
CA ASN A 10 13.35 21.34 -25.26
C ASN A 10 14.36 20.56 -24.40
N LYS A 11 15.22 21.23 -23.63
CA LYS A 11 16.16 20.56 -22.72
C LYS A 11 15.57 20.16 -21.38
N ASP A 12 14.46 20.77 -20.95
CA ASP A 12 13.82 20.46 -19.67
C ASP A 12 12.73 19.36 -19.76
N ASN A 13 12.42 18.88 -20.97
CA ASN A 13 11.56 17.71 -21.18
C ASN A 13 12.34 16.38 -21.16
N LYS A 14 13.33 16.24 -20.29
CA LYS A 14 13.73 14.89 -19.85
C LYS A 14 12.53 14.32 -19.11
N LEU A 15 11.82 13.39 -19.75
CA LEU A 15 10.80 12.53 -19.12
C LEU A 15 11.33 12.10 -17.74
N LYS A 16 10.89 12.75 -16.66
CA LYS A 16 11.13 12.26 -15.32
C LYS A 16 10.51 10.88 -15.30
N LYS A 17 11.34 9.85 -15.32
CA LYS A 17 10.91 8.47 -15.16
C LYS A 17 10.27 8.41 -13.77
N THR A 18 8.95 8.52 -13.71
CA THR A 18 8.19 8.46 -12.46
C THR A 18 8.15 7.00 -12.03
N TYR A 19 8.98 6.67 -11.05
CA TYR A 19 8.94 5.35 -10.42
C TYR A 19 7.76 5.29 -9.46
N SER A 20 7.08 4.16 -9.41
CA SER A 20 6.05 3.91 -8.40
C SER A 20 6.68 3.90 -7.01
N GLU A 21 6.18 4.74 -6.11
CA GLU A 21 6.64 4.82 -4.73
C GLU A 21 5.85 3.91 -3.79
N VAL A 22 4.68 3.47 -4.22
CA VAL A 22 3.78 2.62 -3.46
C VAL A 22 3.59 1.28 -4.17
N LEU A 23 3.77 0.20 -3.45
CA LEU A 23 3.34 -1.13 -3.87
C LEU A 23 2.08 -1.50 -3.10
N ILE A 24 1.03 -1.87 -3.82
CA ILE A 24 -0.15 -2.50 -3.22
C ILE A 24 -0.20 -3.97 -3.58
N THR A 25 -0.49 -4.82 -2.59
CA THR A 25 -0.57 -6.26 -2.80
C THR A 25 -1.89 -6.83 -2.31
N SER A 26 -2.31 -7.93 -2.91
CA SER A 26 -3.43 -8.76 -2.45
C SER A 26 -3.16 -10.21 -2.81
N PHE A 27 -4.02 -11.13 -2.39
CA PHE A 27 -3.97 -12.52 -2.82
C PHE A 27 -4.91 -12.77 -3.99
N LYS A 28 -4.48 -13.58 -4.96
CA LYS A 28 -5.27 -13.99 -6.13
C LYS A 28 -6.60 -14.63 -5.72
N GLY A 29 -7.66 -14.31 -6.45
CA GLY A 29 -8.96 -14.97 -6.27
C GLY A 29 -10.12 -14.18 -6.87
N LYS A 30 -10.87 -14.80 -7.77
CA LYS A 30 -12.01 -14.16 -8.48
C LYS A 30 -13.04 -13.52 -7.53
N ASN A 31 -13.29 -14.17 -6.37
CA ASN A 31 -14.25 -13.71 -5.36
C ASN A 31 -13.54 -13.19 -4.10
N ASN A 32 -12.23 -12.97 -4.14
CA ASN A 32 -11.47 -12.45 -3.03
C ASN A 32 -11.63 -10.93 -2.95
N SER A 33 -12.19 -10.42 -1.86
CA SER A 33 -12.43 -8.98 -1.66
C SER A 33 -11.14 -8.16 -1.79
N SER A 34 -10.00 -8.69 -1.33
CA SER A 34 -8.72 -7.97 -1.44
C SER A 34 -8.22 -7.88 -2.88
N SER A 35 -8.42 -8.92 -3.70
CA SER A 35 -8.14 -8.89 -5.14
C SER A 35 -9.06 -7.90 -5.86
N ILE A 36 -10.35 -7.93 -5.55
CA ILE A 36 -11.31 -6.98 -6.12
C ILE A 36 -10.94 -5.53 -5.73
N LEU A 37 -10.58 -5.28 -4.47
CA LEU A 37 -10.13 -3.97 -4.00
C LEU A 37 -8.90 -3.50 -4.78
N LEU A 38 -7.85 -4.31 -4.83
CA LEU A 38 -6.60 -4.00 -5.52
C LEU A 38 -6.84 -3.63 -6.98
N ASN A 39 -7.68 -4.40 -7.69
CA ASN A 39 -7.95 -4.17 -9.10
C ASN A 39 -8.76 -2.90 -9.37
N ASN A 40 -9.55 -2.43 -8.40
CA ASN A 40 -10.36 -1.22 -8.49
C ASN A 40 -9.66 0.04 -7.92
N ILE A 41 -8.55 -0.06 -7.21
CA ILE A 41 -7.77 1.10 -6.78
C ILE A 41 -7.23 1.81 -8.02
N CYS A 42 -7.48 3.13 -8.10
CA CYS A 42 -6.94 4.03 -9.11
C CYS A 42 -6.09 5.06 -8.39
N ALA A 43 -4.79 4.85 -8.35
CA ALA A 43 -3.84 5.77 -7.76
C ALA A 43 -2.59 5.85 -8.65
N ASN A 44 -2.13 7.08 -8.88
CA ASN A 44 -0.92 7.34 -9.65
C ASN A 44 0.33 6.82 -8.88
N LEU A 45 1.42 6.56 -9.59
CA LEU A 45 2.69 6.13 -9.02
C LEU A 45 2.57 4.90 -8.09
N THR A 46 1.63 4.01 -8.41
CA THR A 46 1.33 2.82 -7.62
C THR A 46 1.46 1.56 -8.46
N ASP A 47 2.28 0.63 -8.00
CA ASP A 47 2.36 -0.71 -8.56
C ASP A 47 1.41 -1.66 -7.86
N LYS A 48 0.88 -2.63 -8.61
CA LYS A 48 0.00 -3.68 -8.12
C LYS A 48 0.68 -5.04 -8.22
N LEU A 49 0.44 -5.89 -7.22
CA LEU A 49 0.90 -7.28 -7.22
C LEU A 49 -0.15 -8.21 -6.60
N GLU A 50 -0.72 -9.10 -7.40
CA GLU A 50 -1.53 -10.20 -6.90
C GLU A 50 -0.64 -11.41 -6.57
N LEU A 51 -0.57 -11.73 -5.29
CA LEU A 51 0.24 -12.81 -4.74
C LEU A 51 -0.44 -14.18 -4.94
N THR A 52 0.34 -15.18 -5.25
CA THR A 52 -0.13 -16.57 -5.31
C THR A 52 -0.50 -17.08 -3.93
N ASN A 53 -1.56 -17.89 -3.83
CA ASN A 53 -2.03 -18.48 -2.56
C ASN A 53 -1.13 -19.64 -2.10
N SER A 54 0.14 -19.36 -1.88
CA SER A 54 1.18 -20.31 -1.44
C SER A 54 2.18 -19.57 -0.55
N PHE A 55 2.54 -20.13 0.58
CA PHE A 55 3.50 -19.53 1.51
C PHE A 55 4.84 -19.20 0.84
N ILE A 56 5.42 -20.18 0.16
CA ILE A 56 6.75 -20.05 -0.49
C ILE A 56 6.67 -19.12 -1.71
N THR A 57 5.66 -19.32 -2.56
CA THR A 57 5.57 -18.58 -3.81
C THR A 57 5.25 -17.11 -3.58
N SER A 58 4.29 -16.80 -2.71
CA SER A 58 3.92 -15.41 -2.41
C SER A 58 5.07 -14.62 -1.79
N GLU A 59 5.84 -15.25 -0.89
CA GLU A 59 7.03 -14.64 -0.31
C GLU A 59 8.08 -14.31 -1.36
N LYS A 60 8.36 -15.25 -2.27
CA LYS A 60 9.28 -15.03 -3.39
C LYS A 60 8.81 -13.93 -4.32
N GLU A 61 7.53 -13.93 -4.69
CA GLU A 61 6.92 -12.88 -5.53
C GLU A 61 7.07 -11.49 -4.92
N LEU A 62 6.79 -11.35 -3.61
CA LEU A 62 6.92 -10.08 -2.89
C LEU A 62 8.38 -9.60 -2.88
N LYS A 63 9.33 -10.44 -2.46
CA LYS A 63 10.76 -10.10 -2.42
C LYS A 63 11.29 -9.68 -3.78
N GLN A 64 10.99 -10.45 -4.82
CA GLN A 64 11.39 -10.11 -6.19
C GLN A 64 10.80 -8.77 -6.68
N LYS A 65 9.59 -8.42 -6.24
CA LYS A 65 8.96 -7.15 -6.60
C LYS A 65 9.61 -6.00 -5.86
N ILE A 66 9.99 -6.17 -4.60
CA ILE A 66 10.72 -5.19 -3.80
C ILE A 66 12.09 -4.91 -4.44
N ASP A 67 12.84 -5.94 -4.81
CA ASP A 67 14.21 -5.80 -5.35
C ASP A 67 14.27 -5.05 -6.69
N LYS A 68 13.20 -5.14 -7.48
CA LYS A 68 13.16 -4.53 -8.82
C LYS A 68 12.80 -3.04 -8.82
N ASN A 69 12.35 -2.49 -7.68
CA ASN A 69 11.80 -1.15 -7.61
C ASN A 69 12.19 -0.45 -6.30
N LYS A 70 12.07 0.88 -6.29
CA LYS A 70 12.37 1.71 -5.12
C LYS A 70 11.06 2.18 -4.46
N TYR A 71 10.37 1.27 -3.77
CA TYR A 71 9.18 1.64 -3.02
C TYR A 71 9.54 2.35 -1.72
N LYS A 72 8.67 3.25 -1.27
CA LYS A 72 8.66 3.85 0.08
C LYS A 72 7.61 3.18 0.96
N TYR A 73 6.52 2.75 0.35
CA TYR A 73 5.39 2.17 1.07
C TYR A 73 4.94 0.86 0.41
N ILE A 74 4.57 -0.10 1.26
CA ILE A 74 3.87 -1.32 0.85
C ILE A 74 2.58 -1.41 1.65
N ILE A 75 1.44 -1.48 0.94
CA ILE A 75 0.13 -1.69 1.54
C ILE A 75 -0.41 -3.02 1.05
N SER A 76 -0.49 -3.98 1.95
CA SER A 76 -0.97 -5.33 1.66
C SER A 76 -2.42 -5.49 2.11
N PHE A 77 -3.24 -6.08 1.28
CA PHE A 77 -4.64 -6.36 1.56
C PHE A 77 -4.90 -7.86 1.64
N GLY A 78 -5.68 -8.27 2.63
CA GLY A 78 -6.17 -9.62 2.78
C GLY A 78 -7.67 -9.64 3.09
N GLN A 79 -8.38 -10.66 2.61
CA GLN A 79 -9.76 -10.85 2.98
C GLN A 79 -9.87 -11.49 4.37
N LYS A 80 -10.71 -10.91 5.23
CA LYS A 80 -11.09 -11.47 6.53
C LYS A 80 -12.56 -11.81 6.53
N PRO A 81 -12.92 -13.11 6.62
CA PRO A 81 -14.32 -13.49 6.73
C PRO A 81 -14.90 -13.10 8.10
N ASN A 82 -16.22 -13.05 8.18
CA ASN A 82 -16.96 -12.81 9.42
C ASN A 82 -16.62 -11.49 10.12
N CYS A 83 -16.32 -10.44 9.36
CA CYS A 83 -16.15 -9.09 9.87
C CYS A 83 -16.84 -8.07 8.96
N ASN A 84 -17.14 -6.91 9.51
CA ASN A 84 -17.80 -5.79 8.80
C ASN A 84 -16.96 -4.49 8.82
N LYS A 85 -15.76 -4.54 9.39
CA LYS A 85 -14.83 -3.39 9.52
C LYS A 85 -13.50 -3.70 8.90
N LEU A 86 -12.71 -2.67 8.63
CA LEU A 86 -11.31 -2.82 8.26
C LEU A 86 -10.46 -3.17 9.49
N TYR A 87 -9.49 -4.05 9.35
CA TYR A 87 -8.53 -4.35 10.42
C TYR A 87 -7.14 -3.86 9.99
N ILE A 88 -6.61 -2.90 10.73
CA ILE A 88 -5.26 -2.36 10.54
C ILE A 88 -4.34 -3.19 11.43
N GLU A 89 -3.56 -4.05 10.83
CA GLU A 89 -2.68 -4.96 11.53
C GLU A 89 -1.36 -4.26 11.88
N LEU A 90 -1.07 -4.16 13.17
CA LEU A 90 0.16 -3.49 13.61
C LEU A 90 1.37 -4.41 13.68
N PHE A 91 1.17 -5.72 13.70
CA PHE A 91 2.24 -6.71 13.89
C PHE A 91 2.11 -7.89 12.93
N GLY A 92 3.25 -8.31 12.40
CA GLY A 92 3.45 -9.64 11.85
C GLY A 92 4.09 -10.56 12.89
N ASN A 93 3.64 -11.81 12.97
CA ASN A 93 4.08 -12.75 13.99
C ASN A 93 4.55 -14.06 13.34
N LYS A 94 5.66 -14.64 13.84
CA LYS A 94 6.11 -15.97 13.44
C LYS A 94 6.80 -16.66 14.61
N ASN A 95 6.27 -17.79 15.05
CA ASN A 95 6.72 -18.48 16.26
C ASN A 95 6.70 -17.51 17.47
N ASN A 96 7.84 -17.29 18.11
CA ASN A 96 8.01 -16.37 19.23
C ASN A 96 8.52 -14.98 18.79
N ASP A 97 8.69 -14.74 17.49
CA ASP A 97 9.14 -13.44 16.96
C ASP A 97 7.96 -12.60 16.50
N ARG A 98 8.10 -11.29 16.69
CA ARG A 98 7.08 -10.30 16.41
C ARG A 98 7.71 -9.03 15.89
N ILE A 99 7.23 -8.57 14.74
CA ILE A 99 7.69 -7.34 14.11
C ILE A 99 6.55 -6.32 14.09
N GLU A 100 6.80 -5.15 14.68
CA GLU A 100 5.87 -4.03 14.61
C GLU A 100 6.07 -3.24 13.31
N THR A 101 4.97 -2.75 12.74
CA THR A 101 5.05 -1.92 11.54
C THR A 101 5.68 -0.55 11.85
N SER A 102 6.54 -0.09 10.95
CA SER A 102 7.02 1.30 10.91
C SER A 102 6.15 2.22 10.03
N PHE A 103 5.08 1.70 9.47
CA PHE A 103 4.17 2.47 8.61
C PHE A 103 3.47 3.58 9.41
N PRO A 104 3.26 4.79 8.84
CA PRO A 104 2.61 5.91 9.53
C PRO A 104 1.09 5.70 9.65
N TYR A 105 0.68 4.60 10.27
CA TYR A 105 -0.73 4.16 10.35
C TYR A 105 -1.64 5.16 11.09
N LYS A 106 -1.12 5.99 11.98
CA LYS A 106 -1.91 7.03 12.66
C LYS A 106 -2.55 8.01 11.66
N LYS A 107 -1.83 8.30 10.56
CA LYS A 107 -2.30 9.14 9.47
C LYS A 107 -3.41 8.45 8.68
N LEU A 108 -3.23 7.16 8.37
CA LEU A 108 -4.28 6.32 7.78
C LEU A 108 -5.54 6.31 8.65
N ILE A 109 -5.39 6.16 9.96
CA ILE A 109 -6.50 6.22 10.93
C ILE A 109 -7.22 7.57 10.88
N SER A 110 -6.48 8.69 10.88
CA SER A 110 -7.08 10.03 10.77
C SER A 110 -7.85 10.18 9.47
N PHE A 111 -7.33 9.66 8.38
CA PHE A 111 -7.98 9.67 7.08
C PHE A 111 -9.27 8.83 7.07
N MET A 112 -9.24 7.63 7.66
CA MET A 112 -10.43 6.78 7.82
C MET A 112 -11.51 7.45 8.67
N LYS A 113 -11.14 8.04 9.82
CA LYS A 113 -12.06 8.78 10.70
C LYS A 113 -12.73 9.95 9.98
N GLY A 114 -11.97 10.74 9.23
CA GLY A 114 -12.49 11.88 8.47
C GLY A 114 -13.50 11.48 7.37
N ASN A 115 -13.49 10.21 6.97
CA ASN A 115 -14.39 9.66 5.96
C ASN A 115 -15.40 8.65 6.54
N ASN A 116 -15.59 8.61 7.86
CA ASN A 116 -16.53 7.71 8.56
C ASN A 116 -16.33 6.21 8.25
N ILE A 117 -15.09 5.78 8.01
CA ILE A 117 -14.76 4.37 7.78
C ILE A 117 -14.55 3.69 9.12
N GLU A 118 -15.33 2.65 9.38
CA GLU A 118 -15.14 1.81 10.56
C GLU A 118 -13.90 0.94 10.44
N TYR A 119 -13.08 0.92 11.49
CA TYR A 119 -11.85 0.14 11.55
C TYR A 119 -11.60 -0.42 12.95
N VAL A 120 -10.75 -1.42 13.01
CA VAL A 120 -10.18 -1.99 14.23
C VAL A 120 -8.66 -1.94 14.14
N ILE A 121 -8.00 -1.48 15.19
CA ILE A 121 -6.54 -1.62 15.31
C ILE A 121 -6.27 -3.02 15.87
N SER A 122 -5.63 -3.85 15.07
CA SER A 122 -5.38 -5.25 15.39
C SER A 122 -3.90 -5.49 15.69
N LYS A 123 -3.66 -6.33 16.66
CA LYS A 123 -2.31 -6.80 17.03
C LYS A 123 -2.05 -8.25 16.60
N ASN A 124 -2.94 -8.83 15.81
CA ASN A 124 -2.84 -10.22 15.39
C ASN A 124 -3.42 -10.41 13.99
N ALA A 125 -2.56 -10.49 13.00
CA ALA A 125 -2.91 -10.72 11.61
C ALA A 125 -3.33 -12.19 11.30
N GLY A 126 -3.50 -13.02 12.33
CA GLY A 126 -3.84 -14.43 12.21
C GLY A 126 -2.63 -15.33 12.03
N ASN A 127 -2.89 -16.58 11.59
CA ASN A 127 -1.87 -17.62 11.49
C ASN A 127 -1.74 -18.21 10.08
N TYR A 128 -2.21 -17.47 9.07
CA TYR A 128 -2.25 -17.97 7.69
C TYR A 128 -1.44 -17.08 6.74
N LEU A 129 -1.67 -17.20 5.45
CA LEU A 129 -0.92 -16.49 4.39
C LEU A 129 -0.78 -14.99 4.63
N CYS A 130 -1.83 -14.33 5.13
CA CYS A 130 -1.82 -12.90 5.42
C CYS A 130 -0.74 -12.52 6.41
N ASN A 131 -0.71 -13.19 7.55
CA ASN A 131 0.31 -12.96 8.56
C ASN A 131 1.70 -13.37 8.08
N ASN A 132 1.81 -14.47 7.35
CA ASN A 132 3.10 -14.92 6.81
C ASN A 132 3.71 -13.88 5.87
N ILE A 133 2.95 -13.39 4.89
CA ILE A 133 3.46 -12.41 3.94
C ILE A 133 3.79 -11.07 4.62
N TYR A 134 3.02 -10.70 5.63
CA TYR A 134 3.26 -9.49 6.41
C TYR A 134 4.55 -9.61 7.23
N TYR A 135 4.70 -10.69 7.98
CA TYR A 135 5.91 -10.94 8.77
C TYR A 135 7.16 -11.04 7.88
N GLU A 136 7.13 -11.90 6.84
CA GLU A 136 8.28 -12.12 5.96
C GLU A 136 8.65 -10.87 5.15
N GLY A 137 7.65 -10.08 4.74
CA GLY A 137 7.90 -8.80 4.08
C GLY A 137 8.60 -7.80 4.99
N MET A 138 8.11 -7.60 6.22
CA MET A 138 8.74 -6.71 7.21
C MET A 138 10.13 -7.21 7.63
N LYS A 139 10.28 -8.52 7.80
CA LYS A 139 11.57 -9.12 8.10
C LYS A 139 12.58 -8.88 6.98
N TYR A 140 12.18 -9.09 5.73
CA TYR A 140 13.02 -8.85 4.56
C TYR A 140 13.46 -7.38 4.48
N ILE A 141 12.54 -6.45 4.67
CA ILE A 141 12.83 -5.00 4.71
C ILE A 141 13.87 -4.68 5.79
N LYS A 142 13.69 -5.22 6.98
CA LYS A 142 14.59 -5.02 8.12
C LYS A 142 15.98 -5.62 7.89
N ASP A 143 16.03 -6.89 7.47
CA ASP A 143 17.29 -7.63 7.28
C ASP A 143 18.16 -7.01 6.17
N ASN A 144 17.54 -6.37 5.17
CA ASN A 144 18.25 -5.70 4.06
C ASN A 144 18.37 -4.17 4.28
N SER A 145 18.02 -3.65 5.46
CA SER A 145 18.10 -2.22 5.81
C SER A 145 17.42 -1.30 4.78
N LEU A 146 16.27 -1.73 4.23
CA LEU A 146 15.51 -0.97 3.24
C LEU A 146 14.64 0.10 3.92
N ASP A 147 14.63 1.33 3.40
CA ASP A 147 13.73 2.40 3.88
C ASP A 147 12.33 2.23 3.27
N ILE A 148 11.70 1.10 3.56
CA ILE A 148 10.35 0.77 3.13
C ILE A 148 9.47 0.58 4.36
N LYS A 149 8.27 1.16 4.34
CA LYS A 149 7.28 1.05 5.41
C LYS A 149 6.12 0.20 4.94
N MET A 150 5.87 -0.92 5.62
CA MET A 150 4.85 -1.89 5.22
C MET A 150 3.72 -1.95 6.23
N ILE A 151 2.47 -2.02 5.75
CA ILE A 151 1.26 -2.24 6.55
C ILE A 151 0.42 -3.35 5.93
N PHE A 152 -0.33 -4.08 6.76
CA PHE A 152 -1.32 -5.04 6.32
C PHE A 152 -2.72 -4.61 6.78
N ILE A 153 -3.68 -4.64 5.86
CA ILE A 153 -5.07 -4.27 6.10
C ILE A 153 -5.97 -5.43 5.70
N HIS A 154 -6.66 -6.00 6.67
CA HIS A 154 -7.72 -6.94 6.36
C HIS A 154 -9.00 -6.19 6.01
N ILE A 155 -9.67 -6.67 4.97
CA ILE A 155 -10.95 -6.16 4.51
C ILE A 155 -12.02 -7.22 4.63
N PRO A 156 -13.28 -6.86 4.90
CA PRO A 156 -14.39 -7.79 4.96
C PRO A 156 -14.60 -8.55 3.65
N THR A 157 -15.21 -9.71 3.73
CA THR A 157 -15.77 -10.34 2.54
C THR A 157 -16.84 -9.40 1.95
N LYS A 158 -16.78 -9.18 0.63
CA LYS A 158 -17.76 -8.32 -0.05
C LYS A 158 -19.17 -8.82 0.18
N ASN A 159 -19.97 -8.01 0.85
CA ASN A 159 -21.40 -8.24 1.10
C ASN A 159 -22.19 -6.95 0.83
N LYS A 160 -23.52 -6.98 0.95
CA LYS A 160 -24.37 -5.82 0.67
C LYS A 160 -24.24 -4.70 1.70
N GLU A 161 -23.80 -5.01 2.92
CA GLU A 161 -23.67 -4.07 4.04
C GLU A 161 -22.37 -3.27 3.98
N PHE A 162 -21.34 -3.82 3.32
CA PHE A 162 -20.03 -3.18 3.23
C PHE A 162 -19.94 -2.33 1.96
N ASN A 163 -19.87 -1.01 2.12
CA ASN A 163 -19.77 -0.06 1.01
C ASN A 163 -18.39 -0.12 0.33
N PHE A 164 -18.21 -1.17 -0.45
CA PHE A 164 -16.95 -1.49 -1.09
C PHE A 164 -16.45 -0.38 -2.04
N ARG A 165 -17.37 0.29 -2.77
CA ARG A 165 -17.03 1.35 -3.71
C ARG A 165 -16.44 2.57 -2.98
N GLU A 166 -17.00 2.91 -1.83
CA GLU A 166 -16.50 4.01 -1.01
C GLU A 166 -15.12 3.71 -0.44
N ILE A 167 -14.89 2.48 0.03
CA ILE A 167 -13.59 2.04 0.50
C ILE A 167 -12.52 2.14 -0.60
N VAL A 168 -12.84 1.68 -1.82
CA VAL A 168 -11.93 1.81 -2.97
C VAL A 168 -11.54 3.27 -3.18
N LYS A 169 -12.52 4.19 -3.21
CA LYS A 169 -12.28 5.62 -3.40
C LYS A 169 -11.39 6.19 -2.30
N ILE A 170 -11.70 5.90 -1.05
CA ILE A 170 -11.00 6.45 0.10
C ILE A 170 -9.57 5.92 0.17
N ILE A 171 -9.36 4.62 -0.06
CA ILE A 171 -8.02 4.03 -0.10
C ILE A 171 -7.21 4.59 -1.26
N SER A 172 -7.82 4.78 -2.44
CA SER A 172 -7.13 5.41 -3.58
C SER A 172 -6.66 6.82 -3.23
N ASN A 173 -7.52 7.66 -2.69
CA ASN A 173 -7.18 9.01 -2.27
C ASN A 173 -6.11 9.03 -1.17
N TYR A 174 -6.17 8.08 -0.23
CA TYR A 174 -5.13 7.98 0.80
C TYR A 174 -3.76 7.62 0.19
N ILE A 175 -3.72 6.67 -0.74
CA ILE A 175 -2.49 6.27 -1.42
C ILE A 175 -1.91 7.46 -2.19
N GLU A 176 -2.73 8.21 -2.90
CA GLU A 176 -2.28 9.44 -3.59
C GLU A 176 -1.69 10.45 -2.60
N SER A 177 -2.31 10.63 -1.43
CA SER A 177 -1.78 11.53 -0.39
C SER A 177 -0.41 11.12 0.16
N LEU A 178 -0.05 9.84 0.12
CA LEU A 178 1.29 9.36 0.52
C LEU A 178 2.38 9.78 -0.47
N VAL A 179 2.01 9.91 -1.75
CA VAL A 179 2.94 10.30 -2.82
C VAL A 179 3.08 11.83 -2.87
N ASP A 180 1.98 12.54 -2.76
CA ASP A 180 1.94 14.02 -2.86
C ASP A 180 2.71 14.71 -1.72
N GLU A 181 2.78 14.12 -0.52
CA GLU A 181 3.59 14.69 0.56
C GLU A 181 5.07 14.77 0.25
N ASN A 182 5.55 13.96 -0.67
CA ASN A 182 6.91 14.08 -1.18
C ASN A 182 7.05 15.20 -2.23
N CYS A 183 5.96 15.70 -2.79
CA CYS A 183 5.97 16.90 -3.65
C CYS A 183 5.97 18.21 -2.85
N TRP A 184 5.37 18.24 -1.65
CA TRP A 184 5.30 19.43 -0.80
C TRP A 184 6.64 19.83 -0.17
N SER A 185 7.60 18.91 -0.10
CA SER A 185 8.96 19.23 0.38
C SER A 185 9.80 20.05 -0.62
N TYR A 186 9.31 20.28 -1.83
CA TYR A 186 10.01 21.04 -2.88
C TYR A 186 9.24 22.25 -3.43
N GLY A 187 8.13 22.64 -2.84
CA GLY A 187 7.36 23.78 -3.33
C GLY A 187 6.63 24.53 -2.23
N ILE A 188 7.24 25.60 -1.74
CA ILE A 188 6.51 26.66 -1.03
C ILE A 188 5.58 27.30 -2.05
N ILE A 189 4.29 27.04 -1.97
CA ILE A 189 3.30 27.91 -2.60
C ILE A 189 2.78 28.84 -1.52
N SER A 190 3.34 30.04 -1.48
CA SER A 190 2.74 31.19 -0.84
C SER A 190 1.43 31.49 -1.55
N ASN A 191 0.30 31.24 -0.91
CA ASN A 191 -0.96 31.87 -1.28
C ASN A 191 -1.19 33.06 -0.37
N GLN A 192 -1.08 34.22 -0.99
CA GLN A 192 -1.69 35.46 -0.53
C GLN A 192 -3.21 35.39 -0.74
#